data_deb48152fb4d159389bbbcb0f7ff116e
#
_entry.id   deb48152fb4d159389bbbcb0f7ff116e
#
_cell.length_a   1.000
_cell.length_b   1.000
_cell.length_c   1.000
_cell.angle_alpha   90.00
_cell.angle_beta   90.00
_cell.angle_gamma   90.00
#
_symmetry.space_group_name_H-M   'P 1'
#
loop_
_entity.id
_entity.type
_entity.pdbx_description
1 polymer ?
#
loop_
_entity_poly.entity_id
_entity_poly.type
_entity_poly.pdbx_seq_one_letter_code
_entity_poly.pdbx_strand_id
1 'polypeptide(L)'
;MQSLLRRGLEEGACGLSTGLIYPPCCYADTAELIALGRVLAETGRPLVVHMRSESDRILEALDEMIRVARESGCPVHISHLKVAGRENWARAGDVVAALDAGRKEGLRLTADQYPYIAGSTLLGHTQDLYLNSLRRTQRLYGYRQLPCLVVEPS
;
A
#
# COMPACT_ATOMS: atom_id res chain seq x y z
N MET A 1 -15.75 -11.73 -7.50
CA MET A 1 -15.08 -11.11 -6.33
C MET A 1 -16.08 -10.52 -5.35
N GLN A 2 -16.96 -9.58 -5.71
CA GLN A 2 -17.89 -8.93 -4.77
C GLN A 2 -18.77 -9.90 -3.96
N SER A 3 -19.35 -10.94 -4.59
CA SER A 3 -20.15 -11.96 -3.88
C SER A 3 -19.35 -12.78 -2.88
N LEU A 4 -18.10 -13.09 -3.21
CA LEU A 4 -17.19 -13.77 -2.27
C LEU A 4 -16.84 -12.86 -1.08
N LEU A 5 -16.61 -11.57 -1.34
CA LEU A 5 -16.35 -10.61 -0.28
C LEU A 5 -17.56 -10.46 0.66
N ARG A 6 -18.79 -10.32 0.11
CA ARG A 6 -20.02 -10.27 0.94
C ARG A 6 -20.14 -11.48 1.84
N ARG A 7 -19.98 -12.68 1.28
CA ARG A 7 -20.02 -13.91 2.06
C ARG A 7 -18.96 -13.93 3.16
N GLY A 8 -17.72 -13.56 2.85
CA GLY A 8 -16.66 -13.50 3.87
C GLY A 8 -16.97 -12.50 4.99
N LEU A 9 -17.58 -11.35 4.67
CA LEU A 9 -17.99 -10.36 5.67
C LEU A 9 -19.17 -10.88 6.52
N GLU A 10 -20.11 -11.60 5.95
CA GLU A 10 -21.21 -12.28 6.65
C GLU A 10 -20.68 -13.38 7.58
N GLU A 11 -19.64 -14.10 7.17
CA GLU A 11 -18.94 -15.12 7.95
C GLU A 11 -18.04 -14.54 9.05
N GLY A 12 -17.92 -13.20 9.15
CA GLY A 12 -17.21 -12.53 10.26
C GLY A 12 -15.86 -11.90 9.89
N ALA A 13 -15.51 -11.79 8.61
CA ALA A 13 -14.29 -11.08 8.21
C ALA A 13 -14.34 -9.60 8.66
N CYS A 14 -13.19 -9.09 9.14
CA CYS A 14 -13.07 -7.72 9.65
C CYS A 14 -12.94 -6.66 8.55
N GLY A 15 -12.68 -7.06 7.31
CA GLY A 15 -12.47 -6.19 6.16
C GLY A 15 -11.85 -6.93 4.99
N LEU A 16 -11.32 -6.20 4.03
CA LEU A 16 -10.53 -6.73 2.91
C LEU A 16 -9.09 -6.24 3.02
N SER A 17 -8.13 -7.14 2.89
CA SER A 17 -6.71 -6.80 2.83
C SER A 17 -6.14 -7.12 1.45
N THR A 18 -5.28 -6.23 0.92
CA THR A 18 -4.60 -6.44 -0.36
C THR A 18 -3.21 -5.82 -0.37
N GLY A 19 -2.30 -6.43 -1.14
CA GLY A 19 -0.96 -5.90 -1.37
C GLY A 19 -0.76 -5.56 -2.84
N LEU A 20 -0.99 -4.30 -3.21
CA LEU A 20 -1.05 -3.83 -4.60
C LEU A 20 0.31 -3.79 -5.31
N ILE A 21 1.41 -3.97 -4.60
CA ILE A 21 2.74 -4.10 -5.19
C ILE A 21 3.03 -5.53 -5.64
N TYR A 22 2.27 -6.52 -5.14
CA TYR A 22 2.56 -7.94 -5.36
C TYR A 22 1.63 -8.58 -6.39
N PRO A 23 2.12 -9.47 -7.28
CA PRO A 23 1.26 -10.36 -8.05
C PRO A 23 0.45 -11.30 -7.14
N PRO A 24 -0.81 -11.59 -7.43
CA PRO A 24 -1.57 -11.09 -8.59
C PRO A 24 -2.27 -9.74 -8.35
N CYS A 25 -2.26 -9.20 -7.13
CA CYS A 25 -3.02 -8.00 -6.76
C CYS A 25 -2.56 -6.74 -7.50
N CYS A 26 -1.30 -6.70 -7.98
CA CYS A 26 -0.78 -5.58 -8.76
C CYS A 26 -1.49 -5.39 -10.11
N TYR A 27 -2.20 -6.41 -10.61
CA TYR A 27 -2.98 -6.34 -11.84
C TYR A 27 -4.40 -5.81 -11.65
N ALA A 28 -4.88 -5.70 -10.40
CA ALA A 28 -6.16 -5.07 -10.11
C ALA A 28 -6.10 -3.58 -10.45
N ASP A 29 -7.08 -3.07 -11.17
CA ASP A 29 -7.20 -1.65 -11.44
C ASP A 29 -7.95 -0.90 -10.32
N THR A 30 -7.92 0.41 -10.37
CA THR A 30 -8.60 1.26 -9.39
C THR A 30 -10.12 1.05 -9.41
N ALA A 31 -10.71 0.73 -10.57
CA ALA A 31 -12.14 0.48 -10.69
C ALA A 31 -12.56 -0.80 -9.95
N GLU A 32 -11.74 -1.86 -10.01
CA GLU A 32 -11.95 -3.07 -9.22
C GLU A 32 -11.89 -2.78 -7.71
N LEU A 33 -10.90 -2.01 -7.27
CA LEU A 33 -10.77 -1.61 -5.87
C LEU A 33 -11.99 -0.79 -5.38
N ILE A 34 -12.47 0.14 -6.20
CA ILE A 34 -13.68 0.92 -5.90
C ILE A 34 -14.91 0.00 -5.81
N ALA A 35 -15.05 -0.96 -6.73
CA ALA A 35 -16.17 -1.90 -6.72
C ALA A 35 -16.19 -2.80 -5.47
N LEU A 36 -15.02 -3.24 -5.00
CA LEU A 36 -14.87 -3.98 -3.74
C LEU A 36 -15.07 -3.06 -2.54
N GLY A 37 -14.55 -1.83 -2.58
CA GLY A 37 -14.74 -0.81 -1.56
C GLY A 37 -16.22 -0.49 -1.31
N ARG A 38 -17.06 -0.45 -2.35
CA ARG A 38 -18.51 -0.25 -2.19
C ARG A 38 -19.17 -1.36 -1.37
N VAL A 39 -18.72 -2.61 -1.54
CA VAL A 39 -19.19 -3.73 -0.70
C VAL A 39 -18.76 -3.54 0.76
N LEU A 40 -17.53 -3.08 1.00
CA LEU A 40 -17.04 -2.78 2.35
C LEU A 40 -17.81 -1.62 3.00
N ALA A 41 -18.17 -0.62 2.20
CA ALA A 41 -18.94 0.54 2.68
C ALA A 41 -20.32 0.13 3.25
N GLU A 42 -20.98 -0.89 2.68
CA GLU A 42 -22.27 -1.43 3.14
C GLU A 42 -22.21 -1.89 4.62
N THR A 43 -21.04 -2.36 5.07
CA THR A 43 -20.83 -2.87 6.43
C THR A 43 -19.95 -1.95 7.28
N GLY A 44 -19.43 -0.86 6.71
CA GLY A 44 -18.50 0.04 7.39
C GLY A 44 -17.11 -0.58 7.62
N ARG A 45 -16.81 -1.74 7.03
CA ARG A 45 -15.55 -2.45 7.18
C ARG A 45 -14.44 -1.82 6.31
N PRO A 46 -13.17 -1.86 6.73
CA PRO A 46 -12.07 -1.21 6.02
C PRO A 46 -11.54 -2.03 4.85
N LEU A 47 -11.02 -1.31 3.85
CA LEU A 47 -9.99 -1.78 2.95
C LEU A 47 -8.63 -1.52 3.60
N VAL A 48 -7.86 -2.57 3.84
CA VAL A 48 -6.49 -2.51 4.39
C VAL A 48 -5.50 -2.76 3.27
N VAL A 49 -4.56 -1.85 3.03
CA VAL A 49 -3.78 -1.89 1.80
C VAL A 49 -2.29 -1.67 2.03
N HIS A 50 -1.48 -2.56 1.42
CA HIS A 50 -0.11 -2.26 1.04
C HIS A 50 -0.16 -1.60 -0.33
N MET A 51 0.22 -0.32 -0.42
CA MET A 51 0.08 0.50 -1.64
C MET A 51 0.93 -0.03 -2.80
N ARG A 52 0.65 0.44 -4.02
CA ARG A 52 1.40 0.08 -5.24
C ARG A 52 2.84 0.54 -5.23
N SER A 53 3.13 1.64 -4.55
CA SER A 53 4.48 2.19 -4.39
C SER A 53 4.60 2.86 -3.03
N GLU A 54 5.74 2.69 -2.42
CA GLU A 54 6.15 3.36 -1.17
C GLU A 54 7.41 4.22 -1.40
N SER A 55 7.86 4.36 -2.66
CA SER A 55 9.09 5.05 -3.05
C SER A 55 8.80 6.22 -4.01
N ASP A 56 9.34 6.16 -5.22
CA ASP A 56 9.26 7.22 -6.24
C ASP A 56 7.84 7.60 -6.68
N ARG A 57 6.89 6.67 -6.61
CA ARG A 57 5.49 6.88 -6.98
C ARG A 57 4.52 6.88 -5.78
N ILE A 58 5.02 7.18 -4.59
CA ILE A 58 4.21 7.10 -3.36
C ILE A 58 3.00 8.06 -3.39
N LEU A 59 3.15 9.26 -3.92
CA LEU A 59 2.05 10.23 -4.00
C LEU A 59 0.95 9.78 -4.96
N GLU A 60 1.31 9.15 -6.09
CA GLU A 60 0.34 8.57 -7.02
C GLU A 60 -0.40 7.39 -6.37
N ALA A 61 0.33 6.52 -5.66
CA ALA A 61 -0.26 5.39 -4.95
C ALA A 61 -1.18 5.84 -3.81
N LEU A 62 -0.84 6.93 -3.13
CA LEU A 62 -1.68 7.52 -2.10
C LEU A 62 -2.93 8.16 -2.69
N ASP A 63 -2.80 8.90 -3.80
CA ASP A 63 -3.94 9.50 -4.51
C ASP A 63 -4.94 8.43 -4.98
N GLU A 64 -4.45 7.28 -5.47
CA GLU A 64 -5.29 6.12 -5.78
C GLU A 64 -6.11 5.69 -4.56
N MET A 65 -5.51 5.59 -3.37
CA MET A 65 -6.21 5.19 -2.15
C MET A 65 -7.23 6.23 -1.68
N ILE A 66 -6.90 7.49 -1.78
CA ILE A 66 -7.81 8.61 -1.49
C ILE A 66 -9.00 8.58 -2.47
N ARG A 67 -8.74 8.34 -3.74
CA ARG A 67 -9.78 8.17 -4.75
C ARG A 67 -10.67 6.97 -4.46
N VAL A 68 -10.11 5.82 -4.10
CA VAL A 68 -10.88 4.63 -3.68
C VAL A 68 -11.78 4.96 -2.50
N ALA A 69 -11.26 5.60 -1.45
CA ALA A 69 -12.06 6.01 -0.30
C ALA A 69 -13.21 6.95 -0.70
N ARG A 70 -12.94 7.93 -1.56
CA ARG A 70 -13.91 8.94 -2.01
C ARG A 70 -15.02 8.32 -2.86
N GLU A 71 -14.69 7.49 -3.85
CA GLU A 71 -15.67 6.94 -4.80
C GLU A 71 -16.42 5.72 -4.27
N SER A 72 -15.87 5.01 -3.29
CA SER A 72 -16.52 3.85 -2.68
C SER A 72 -17.26 4.17 -1.37
N GLY A 73 -16.79 5.18 -0.63
CA GLY A 73 -17.29 5.50 0.71
C GLY A 73 -16.77 4.57 1.82
N CYS A 74 -15.90 3.60 1.52
CA CYS A 74 -15.36 2.71 2.55
C CYS A 74 -14.23 3.38 3.34
N PRO A 75 -13.97 2.96 4.60
CA PRO A 75 -12.75 3.28 5.29
C PRO A 75 -11.55 2.67 4.57
N VAL A 76 -10.45 3.41 4.45
CA VAL A 76 -9.19 2.91 3.92
C VAL A 76 -8.11 3.02 4.99
N HIS A 77 -7.43 1.91 5.24
CA HIS A 77 -6.28 1.83 6.13
C HIS A 77 -5.02 1.51 5.32
N ILE A 78 -4.03 2.38 5.41
CA ILE A 78 -2.74 2.19 4.75
C ILE A 78 -1.79 1.53 5.73
N SER A 79 -1.41 0.29 5.44
CA SER A 79 -0.47 -0.46 6.25
C SER A 79 0.95 0.06 6.09
N HIS A 80 1.69 0.11 7.20
CA HIS A 80 3.11 0.41 7.28
C HIS A 80 3.54 1.59 6.38
N LEU A 81 2.78 2.69 6.43
CA LEU A 81 3.04 3.90 5.65
C LEU A 81 4.47 4.39 5.87
N LYS A 82 5.23 4.49 4.79
CA LYS A 82 6.60 5.01 4.80
C LYS A 82 6.96 5.62 3.46
N VAL A 83 7.99 6.43 3.45
CA VAL A 83 8.62 6.93 2.21
C VAL A 83 9.97 6.25 2.08
N ALA A 84 10.03 5.23 1.21
CA ALA A 84 11.21 4.42 0.99
C ALA A 84 12.19 5.10 0.01
N GLY A 85 13.49 4.98 0.31
CA GLY A 85 14.56 5.58 -0.47
C GLY A 85 14.89 7.01 -0.06
N ARG A 86 16.17 7.29 0.25
CA ARG A 86 16.63 8.64 0.70
C ARG A 86 16.24 9.75 -0.26
N GLU A 87 16.30 9.47 -1.55
CA GLU A 87 15.92 10.38 -2.63
C GLU A 87 14.45 10.82 -2.57
N ASN A 88 13.62 10.03 -1.89
CA ASN A 88 12.18 10.29 -1.76
C ASN A 88 11.80 10.96 -0.43
N TRP A 89 12.67 11.01 0.57
CA TRP A 89 12.33 11.47 1.92
C TRP A 89 11.74 12.88 1.97
N ALA A 90 12.14 13.76 1.07
CA ALA A 90 11.56 15.09 0.98
C ALA A 90 10.04 15.10 0.74
N ARG A 91 9.48 13.99 0.23
CA ARG A 91 8.03 13.83 -0.04
C ARG A 91 7.23 13.47 1.22
N ALA A 92 7.87 13.19 2.36
CA ALA A 92 7.16 12.78 3.57
C ALA A 92 6.13 13.83 4.04
N GLY A 93 6.49 15.12 3.94
CA GLY A 93 5.56 16.21 4.23
C GLY A 93 4.33 16.22 3.32
N ASP A 94 4.53 15.99 2.02
CA ASP A 94 3.44 15.94 1.04
C ASP A 94 2.51 14.75 1.26
N VAL A 95 3.05 13.59 1.66
CA VAL A 95 2.27 12.39 2.01
C VAL A 95 1.35 12.68 3.20
N VAL A 96 1.87 13.28 4.27
CA VAL A 96 1.08 13.66 5.44
C VAL A 96 0.01 14.69 5.06
N ALA A 97 0.40 15.70 4.29
CA ALA A 97 -0.53 16.76 3.85
C ALA A 97 -1.68 16.20 2.99
N ALA A 98 -1.40 15.24 2.09
CA ALA A 98 -2.41 14.60 1.27
C ALA A 98 -3.41 13.78 2.11
N LEU A 99 -2.92 13.01 3.10
CA LEU A 99 -3.78 12.29 4.04
C LEU A 99 -4.68 13.23 4.84
N ASP A 100 -4.11 14.33 5.36
CA ASP A 100 -4.85 15.30 6.15
C ASP A 100 -5.88 16.05 5.30
N ALA A 101 -5.57 16.33 4.03
CA ALA A 101 -6.53 16.90 3.09
C ALA A 101 -7.74 15.96 2.88
N GLY A 102 -7.49 14.66 2.62
CA GLY A 102 -8.54 13.67 2.49
C GLY A 102 -9.39 13.52 3.77
N ARG A 103 -8.78 13.56 4.94
CA ARG A 103 -9.50 13.55 6.23
C ARG A 103 -10.38 14.79 6.42
N LYS A 104 -9.91 15.97 6.01
CA LYS A 104 -10.71 17.22 6.04
C LYS A 104 -11.90 17.18 5.09
N GLU A 105 -11.84 16.40 4.01
CA GLU A 105 -12.98 16.11 3.14
C GLU A 105 -13.99 15.14 3.79
N GLY A 106 -13.72 14.61 4.98
CA GLY A 106 -14.55 13.62 5.66
C GLY A 106 -14.27 12.17 5.31
N LEU A 107 -13.20 11.90 4.56
CA LEU A 107 -12.81 10.52 4.23
C LEU A 107 -12.22 9.81 5.46
N ARG A 108 -12.60 8.55 5.63
CA ARG A 108 -12.10 7.71 6.73
C ARG A 108 -10.77 7.08 6.33
N LEU A 109 -9.68 7.86 6.43
CA LEU A 109 -8.31 7.46 6.12
C LEU A 109 -7.52 7.26 7.41
N THR A 110 -6.91 6.08 7.55
CA THR A 110 -6.01 5.74 8.65
C THR A 110 -4.72 5.12 8.10
N ALA A 111 -3.68 5.13 8.90
CA ALA A 111 -2.42 4.48 8.57
C ALA A 111 -1.75 3.98 9.85
N ASP A 112 -0.96 2.94 9.74
CA ASP A 112 0.01 2.52 10.75
C ASP A 112 1.44 2.72 10.26
N GLN A 113 2.39 2.67 11.18
CA GLN A 113 3.81 2.73 10.89
C GLN A 113 4.59 1.94 11.95
N TYR A 114 5.59 1.19 11.55
CA TYR A 114 6.51 0.55 12.48
C TYR A 114 7.68 1.49 12.83
N PRO A 115 8.26 1.39 14.05
CA PRO A 115 9.32 2.31 14.53
C PRO A 115 10.73 1.83 14.14
N TYR A 116 10.86 1.13 13.01
CA TYR A 116 12.13 0.60 12.54
C TYR A 116 12.51 1.23 11.21
N ILE A 117 13.82 1.36 11.03
CA ILE A 117 14.41 1.93 9.84
C ILE A 117 14.72 0.88 8.74
N ALA A 118 14.19 -0.32 8.86
CA ALA A 118 14.34 -1.42 7.93
C ALA A 118 13.00 -2.09 7.62
N GLY A 119 12.87 -2.67 6.44
CA GLY A 119 11.73 -3.49 6.04
C GLY A 119 12.15 -4.89 5.64
N SER A 120 11.21 -5.85 5.69
CA SER A 120 11.43 -7.23 5.26
C SER A 120 10.35 -7.67 4.29
N THR A 121 10.73 -8.39 3.24
CA THR A 121 9.79 -8.93 2.26
C THR A 121 10.30 -10.24 1.64
N LEU A 122 9.42 -10.95 0.92
CA LEU A 122 9.76 -12.18 0.21
C LEU A 122 10.39 -11.88 -1.16
N LEU A 123 11.58 -12.42 -1.43
CA LEU A 123 12.28 -12.24 -2.70
C LEU A 123 11.49 -12.74 -3.92
N GLY A 124 10.72 -13.83 -3.78
CA GLY A 124 9.99 -14.45 -4.88
C GLY A 124 8.83 -13.64 -5.45
N HIS A 125 8.36 -12.60 -4.75
CA HIS A 125 7.26 -11.75 -5.20
C HIS A 125 7.71 -10.43 -5.85
N THR A 126 9.01 -10.19 -5.93
CA THR A 126 9.58 -8.88 -6.31
C THR A 126 10.47 -8.93 -7.54
N GLN A 127 10.41 -10.02 -8.33
CA GLN A 127 11.38 -10.26 -9.41
C GLN A 127 11.55 -9.07 -10.37
N ASP A 128 10.50 -8.36 -10.75
CA ASP A 128 10.62 -7.27 -11.74
C ASP A 128 10.91 -5.90 -11.11
N LEU A 129 10.28 -5.57 -9.98
CA LEU A 129 10.53 -4.30 -9.27
C LEU A 129 11.85 -4.33 -8.50
N TYR A 130 12.23 -5.51 -8.03
CA TYR A 130 13.39 -5.71 -7.16
C TYR A 130 14.71 -5.82 -7.91
N LEU A 131 14.73 -6.48 -9.08
CA LEU A 131 15.97 -6.61 -9.87
C LEU A 131 16.51 -5.23 -10.32
N ASN A 132 15.63 -4.26 -10.59
CA ASN A 132 16.06 -2.89 -10.89
C ASN A 132 16.54 -2.15 -9.64
N SER A 133 15.92 -2.36 -8.49
CA SER A 133 16.35 -1.81 -7.20
C SER A 133 17.63 -2.49 -6.72
N LEU A 134 17.73 -3.84 -6.76
CA LEU A 134 18.93 -4.59 -6.40
C LEU A 134 20.14 -4.26 -7.26
N ARG A 135 19.96 -4.04 -8.57
CA ARG A 135 21.07 -3.61 -9.44
C ARG A 135 21.59 -2.23 -9.03
N ARG A 136 20.75 -1.33 -8.54
CA ARG A 136 21.17 -0.05 -7.96
C ARG A 136 21.85 -0.25 -6.59
N THR A 137 21.26 -1.06 -5.71
CA THR A 137 21.76 -1.33 -4.36
C THR A 137 23.05 -2.15 -4.37
N GLN A 138 23.20 -3.15 -5.26
CA GLN A 138 24.45 -3.88 -5.42
C GLN A 138 25.61 -2.99 -5.88
N ARG A 139 25.35 -1.97 -6.71
CA ARG A 139 26.38 -0.99 -7.09
C ARG A 139 26.80 -0.08 -5.94
N LEU A 140 25.89 0.18 -4.99
CA LEU A 140 26.14 1.12 -3.87
C LEU A 140 26.72 0.44 -2.64
N TYR A 141 26.38 -0.84 -2.36
CA TYR A 141 26.70 -1.49 -1.07
C TYR A 141 27.38 -2.86 -1.14
N GLY A 142 27.60 -3.42 -2.31
CA GLY A 142 28.41 -4.65 -2.47
C GLY A 142 27.83 -5.93 -1.85
N TYR A 143 26.54 -6.02 -1.60
CA TYR A 143 25.91 -7.18 -0.96
C TYR A 143 25.84 -8.41 -1.86
N ARG A 144 26.40 -9.53 -1.39
CA ARG A 144 26.19 -10.88 -1.94
C ARG A 144 24.89 -11.46 -1.37
N GLN A 145 24.18 -12.22 -2.21
CA GLN A 145 22.90 -12.88 -1.99
C GLN A 145 22.61 -13.30 -0.55
N LEU A 146 21.57 -12.70 0.03
CA LEU A 146 20.92 -13.20 1.24
C LEU A 146 19.51 -13.69 0.87
N PRO A 147 19.01 -14.78 1.47
CA PRO A 147 17.67 -15.32 1.21
C PRO A 147 16.53 -14.44 1.75
N CYS A 148 16.85 -13.47 2.58
CA CYS A 148 15.92 -12.42 3.04
C CYS A 148 16.55 -11.08 2.77
N LEU A 149 15.80 -10.18 2.14
CA LEU A 149 16.24 -8.80 1.98
C LEU A 149 15.74 -7.97 3.16
N VAL A 150 16.65 -7.55 3.98
CA VAL A 150 16.45 -6.41 4.86
C VAL A 150 16.67 -5.17 3.99
N VAL A 151 15.63 -4.46 3.65
CA VAL A 151 15.75 -3.15 3.05
C VAL A 151 16.05 -2.19 4.20
N GLU A 152 17.32 -1.93 4.42
CA GLU A 152 17.67 -0.83 5.30
C GLU A 152 17.05 0.45 4.74
N PRO A 153 16.52 1.32 5.57
CA PRO A 153 16.13 2.64 5.15
C PRO A 153 17.41 3.34 4.75
N SER A 154 17.53 3.52 3.55
CA SER A 154 18.60 4.33 2.99
C SER A 154 18.53 5.76 3.48
#